data_86e6678c27a019a5d8bbc7b7b84caa43
#
_entry.id   86e6678c27a019a5d8bbc7b7b84caa43
#
_cell.length_a   1.000
_cell.length_b   1.000
_cell.length_c   1.000
_cell.angle_alpha   90.00
_cell.angle_beta   90.00
_cell.angle_gamma   90.00
#
_symmetry.space_group_name_H-M   'P 1'
#
loop_
_entity.id
_entity.type
_entity.pdbx_description
1 polymer ?
#
loop_
_entity_poly.entity_id
_entity_poly.type
_entity_poly.pdbx_seq_one_letter_code
_entity_poly.pdbx_strand_id
1 'polypeptide(L)'
;MADYANIRLERDGAVTRLVLSRPERRNALTHAMMLELEDAFTRLREDPSCRVLILRGAGGHFCAGGDLDAMADMPARPDNGAADPLVPAYRQFGDALLALDNLPQATISIVEGSAVGGGFGMACCSDVVILHDSARFGMPEPKVGFTPSQIIPFVVRRIGEGAARDLAVTGRVIDAAEAHRLGVGRHLCATTAEISRTLRAVIDDALKLEPQALAAVKRLVLSCATEDDRAVLDDAAESLVGLLRRPQAREGIGHFMAKTLPPWAKE
;
A
#
# COMPACT_ATOMS: atom_id res chain seq x y z
N MET A 1 -9.38 -12.66 15.10
CA MET A 1 -8.87 -12.30 13.77
C MET A 1 -9.31 -13.38 12.80
N ALA A 2 -9.58 -13.05 11.52
CA ALA A 2 -9.87 -14.08 10.53
C ALA A 2 -8.65 -14.98 10.33
N ASP A 3 -8.90 -16.26 10.07
CA ASP A 3 -7.85 -17.24 9.78
C ASP A 3 -7.69 -17.31 8.27
N TYR A 4 -6.57 -16.77 7.75
CA TYR A 4 -6.23 -16.72 6.33
C TYR A 4 -5.16 -17.75 6.01
N ALA A 5 -5.21 -18.31 4.80
CA ALA A 5 -4.25 -19.32 4.36
C ALA A 5 -2.94 -18.72 3.80
N ASN A 6 -3.04 -17.56 3.15
CA ASN A 6 -1.93 -16.97 2.39
C ASN A 6 -1.39 -15.67 2.99
N ILE A 7 -2.08 -15.09 3.96
CA ILE A 7 -1.63 -13.91 4.71
C ILE A 7 -1.77 -14.15 6.21
N ARG A 8 -1.03 -13.39 7.02
CA ARG A 8 -1.20 -13.36 8.47
C ARG A 8 -1.43 -11.95 8.95
N LEU A 9 -2.36 -11.80 9.89
CA LEU A 9 -2.56 -10.55 10.63
C LEU A 9 -2.05 -10.73 12.06
N GLU A 10 -1.10 -9.89 12.45
CA GLU A 10 -0.50 -9.87 13.78
C GLU A 10 -0.77 -8.51 14.41
N ARG A 11 -1.44 -8.48 15.57
CA ARG A 11 -1.80 -7.25 16.26
C ARG A 11 -0.89 -6.98 17.44
N ASP A 12 -0.47 -5.71 17.56
CA ASP A 12 0.32 -5.20 18.67
C ASP A 12 -0.19 -3.79 19.02
N GLY A 13 -1.10 -3.70 20.01
CA GLY A 13 -1.79 -2.45 20.35
C GLY A 13 -2.51 -1.87 19.12
N ALA A 14 -2.17 -0.61 18.81
CA ALA A 14 -2.73 0.14 17.68
C ALA A 14 -2.08 -0.19 16.32
N VAL A 15 -1.09 -1.08 16.28
CA VAL A 15 -0.36 -1.48 15.08
C VAL A 15 -0.78 -2.87 14.64
N THR A 16 -1.14 -3.02 13.37
CA THR A 16 -1.40 -4.32 12.73
C THR A 16 -0.33 -4.59 11.69
N ARG A 17 0.25 -5.81 11.73
CA ARG A 17 1.17 -6.31 10.71
C ARG A 17 0.41 -7.27 9.80
N LEU A 18 0.38 -6.98 8.50
CA LEU A 18 -0.06 -7.89 7.46
C LEU A 18 1.17 -8.50 6.80
N VAL A 19 1.31 -9.81 6.94
CA VAL A 19 2.45 -10.55 6.38
C VAL A 19 1.95 -11.44 5.24
N LEU A 20 2.46 -11.21 4.03
CA LEU A 20 2.26 -12.10 2.90
C LEU A 20 3.00 -13.41 3.19
N SER A 21 2.32 -14.56 3.16
CA SER A 21 2.80 -15.80 3.79
C SER A 21 2.85 -17.01 2.86
N ARG A 22 3.45 -16.81 1.67
CA ARG A 22 3.81 -17.86 0.70
C ARG A 22 5.31 -17.76 0.35
N PRO A 23 6.22 -17.90 1.34
CA PRO A 23 7.66 -17.66 1.14
C PRO A 23 8.29 -18.59 0.10
N GLU A 24 7.81 -19.82 -0.06
CA GLU A 24 8.25 -20.82 -1.04
C GLU A 24 8.02 -20.37 -2.49
N ARG A 25 7.08 -19.45 -2.70
CA ARG A 25 6.76 -18.80 -3.97
C ARG A 25 7.10 -17.30 -3.97
N ARG A 26 7.98 -16.84 -3.06
CA ARG A 26 8.34 -15.43 -2.87
C ARG A 26 7.10 -14.53 -2.77
N ASN A 27 6.06 -15.04 -2.11
CA ASN A 27 4.77 -14.37 -1.89
C ASN A 27 4.06 -13.97 -3.20
N ALA A 28 4.17 -14.79 -4.25
CA ALA A 28 3.43 -14.59 -5.50
C ALA A 28 1.92 -14.63 -5.25
N LEU A 29 1.18 -13.75 -5.92
CA LEU A 29 -0.24 -13.52 -5.76
C LEU A 29 -1.07 -14.57 -6.50
N THR A 30 -1.85 -15.33 -5.76
CA THR A 30 -2.94 -16.15 -6.30
C THR A 30 -4.27 -15.42 -6.17
N HIS A 31 -5.29 -15.88 -6.86
CA HIS A 31 -6.65 -15.34 -6.72
C HIS A 31 -7.15 -15.45 -5.26
N ALA A 32 -6.90 -16.59 -4.61
CA ALA A 32 -7.26 -16.78 -3.20
C ALA A 32 -6.59 -15.74 -2.29
N MET A 33 -5.30 -15.45 -2.50
CA MET A 33 -4.57 -14.44 -1.73
C MET A 33 -5.12 -13.02 -1.99
N MET A 34 -5.55 -12.73 -3.21
CA MET A 34 -6.16 -11.44 -3.54
C MET A 34 -7.48 -11.23 -2.80
N LEU A 35 -8.32 -12.26 -2.70
CA LEU A 35 -9.56 -12.23 -1.91
C LEU A 35 -9.29 -12.02 -0.42
N GLU A 36 -8.28 -12.71 0.12
CA GLU A 36 -7.87 -12.54 1.52
C GLU A 36 -7.38 -11.12 1.82
N LEU A 37 -6.62 -10.53 0.90
CA LEU A 37 -6.16 -9.13 1.01
C LEU A 37 -7.34 -8.14 0.99
N GLU A 38 -8.29 -8.32 0.08
CA GLU A 38 -9.48 -7.47 -0.02
C GLU A 38 -10.32 -7.54 1.26
N ASP A 39 -10.60 -8.76 1.78
CA ASP A 39 -11.31 -8.94 3.05
C ASP A 39 -10.55 -8.32 4.22
N ALA A 40 -9.22 -8.52 4.28
CA ALA A 40 -8.39 -7.94 5.33
C ALA A 40 -8.40 -6.41 5.32
N PHE A 41 -8.29 -5.77 4.15
CA PHE A 41 -8.33 -4.31 4.03
C PHE A 41 -9.73 -3.76 4.35
N THR A 42 -10.80 -4.45 3.96
CA THR A 42 -12.17 -4.08 4.30
C THR A 42 -12.39 -4.08 5.82
N ARG A 43 -11.97 -5.15 6.50
CA ARG A 43 -12.06 -5.24 7.96
C ARG A 43 -11.21 -4.19 8.69
N LEU A 44 -9.99 -3.96 8.21
CA LEU A 44 -9.10 -2.97 8.81
C LEU A 44 -9.64 -1.55 8.65
N ARG A 45 -10.28 -1.23 7.53
CA ARG A 45 -10.94 0.08 7.31
C ARG A 45 -11.96 0.39 8.40
N GLU A 46 -12.69 -0.62 8.85
CA GLU A 46 -13.76 -0.48 9.86
C GLU A 46 -13.25 -0.62 11.31
N ASP A 47 -11.98 -0.96 11.49
CA ASP A 47 -11.39 -1.15 12.82
C ASP A 47 -10.72 0.13 13.35
N PRO A 48 -11.41 0.92 14.23
CA PRO A 48 -10.84 2.16 14.76
C PRO A 48 -9.67 1.92 15.71
N SER A 49 -9.48 0.70 16.18
CA SER A 49 -8.37 0.34 17.06
C SER A 49 -7.07 0.09 16.28
N CYS A 50 -7.15 -0.10 14.95
CA CYS A 50 -5.98 -0.12 14.07
C CYS A 50 -5.63 1.31 13.65
N ARG A 51 -4.45 1.81 14.03
CA ARG A 51 -3.95 3.13 13.69
C ARG A 51 -2.88 3.07 12.59
N VAL A 52 -2.10 2.00 12.57
CA VAL A 52 -1.00 1.78 11.65
C VAL A 52 -1.08 0.36 11.09
N LEU A 53 -1.04 0.24 9.77
CA LEU A 53 -0.91 -1.03 9.06
C LEU A 53 0.51 -1.14 8.50
N ILE A 54 1.20 -2.24 8.83
CA ILE A 54 2.50 -2.58 8.28
C ILE A 54 2.32 -3.75 7.31
N LEU A 55 2.78 -3.60 6.07
CA LEU A 55 2.83 -4.66 5.07
C LEU A 55 4.26 -5.15 4.92
N ARG A 56 4.44 -6.48 4.92
CA ARG A 56 5.72 -7.12 4.59
C ARG A 56 5.50 -8.50 4.01
N GLY A 57 6.53 -9.07 3.40
CA GLY A 57 6.53 -10.47 2.96
C GLY A 57 7.32 -11.37 3.90
N ALA A 58 6.92 -12.62 4.03
CA ALA A 58 7.70 -13.66 4.68
C ALA A 58 8.87 -14.12 3.78
N GLY A 59 9.93 -14.69 4.38
CA GLY A 59 11.02 -15.32 3.64
C GLY A 59 11.96 -14.36 2.89
N GLY A 60 12.03 -13.06 3.29
CA GLY A 60 12.98 -12.10 2.72
C GLY A 60 12.59 -11.58 1.32
N HIS A 61 11.35 -11.78 0.90
CA HIS A 61 10.79 -11.20 -0.31
C HIS A 61 9.45 -10.52 0.00
N PHE A 62 9.23 -9.34 -0.58
CA PHE A 62 7.94 -8.66 -0.40
C PHE A 62 6.86 -9.41 -1.20
N CYS A 63 6.91 -9.37 -2.53
CA CYS A 63 5.99 -10.07 -3.40
C CYS A 63 6.57 -10.17 -4.82
N ALA A 64 6.57 -11.36 -5.41
CA ALA A 64 7.11 -11.59 -6.76
C ALA A 64 6.12 -11.33 -7.91
N GLY A 65 4.95 -10.73 -7.62
CA GLY A 65 3.90 -10.49 -8.62
C GLY A 65 2.89 -11.62 -8.72
N GLY A 66 2.22 -11.75 -9.86
CA GLY A 66 1.25 -12.82 -10.10
C GLY A 66 1.89 -14.22 -10.09
N ASP A 67 1.16 -15.21 -9.61
CA ASP A 67 1.60 -16.61 -9.66
C ASP A 67 1.48 -17.12 -11.10
N LEU A 68 2.62 -17.22 -11.79
CA LEU A 68 2.67 -17.57 -13.21
C LEU A 68 2.17 -19.00 -13.49
N ASP A 69 2.36 -19.93 -12.56
CA ASP A 69 1.85 -21.30 -12.72
C ASP A 69 0.31 -21.28 -12.75
N ALA A 70 -0.32 -20.52 -11.84
CA ALA A 70 -1.77 -20.35 -11.81
C ALA A 70 -2.30 -19.59 -13.05
N MET A 71 -1.50 -18.70 -13.63
CA MET A 71 -1.88 -17.95 -14.83
C MET A 71 -1.70 -18.76 -16.12
N ALA A 72 -0.76 -19.71 -16.17
CA ALA A 72 -0.53 -20.57 -17.33
C ALA A 72 -1.70 -21.53 -17.60
N ASP A 73 -2.42 -21.93 -16.57
CA ASP A 73 -3.59 -22.84 -16.65
C ASP A 73 -4.92 -22.10 -16.96
N MET A 74 -4.84 -20.88 -17.50
CA MET A 74 -6.03 -20.07 -17.78
C MET A 74 -6.94 -20.74 -18.83
N PRO A 75 -8.24 -20.90 -18.54
CA PRO A 75 -9.18 -21.49 -19.50
C PRO A 75 -9.35 -20.60 -20.74
N ALA A 76 -9.66 -21.22 -21.86
CA ALA A 76 -9.99 -20.51 -23.09
C ALA A 76 -11.21 -19.62 -22.89
N ARG A 77 -11.24 -18.49 -23.63
CA ARG A 77 -12.40 -17.60 -23.63
C ARG A 77 -13.66 -18.34 -24.07
N PRO A 78 -14.82 -18.12 -23.40
CA PRO A 78 -16.09 -18.68 -23.87
C PRO A 78 -16.41 -18.24 -25.31
N ASP A 79 -16.69 -19.21 -26.19
CA ASP A 79 -16.97 -18.97 -27.62
C ASP A 79 -18.49 -18.76 -27.88
N ASN A 80 -19.18 -18.07 -26.98
CA ASN A 80 -20.63 -17.87 -27.05
C ASN A 80 -21.04 -16.38 -27.06
N GLY A 81 -20.08 -15.46 -27.27
CA GLY A 81 -20.32 -14.02 -27.25
C GLY A 81 -20.59 -13.42 -25.88
N ALA A 82 -20.55 -14.22 -24.80
CA ALA A 82 -20.69 -13.72 -23.44
C ALA A 82 -19.46 -12.91 -23.00
N ALA A 83 -19.66 -12.07 -21.97
CA ALA A 83 -18.55 -11.38 -21.30
C ALA A 83 -17.60 -12.42 -20.69
N ASP A 84 -16.29 -12.16 -20.80
CA ASP A 84 -15.27 -13.04 -20.24
C ASP A 84 -15.31 -12.98 -18.71
N PRO A 85 -15.59 -14.10 -18.00
CA PRO A 85 -15.69 -14.13 -16.55
C PRO A 85 -14.37 -13.84 -15.83
N LEU A 86 -13.23 -13.92 -16.53
CA LEU A 86 -11.92 -13.62 -15.96
C LEU A 86 -11.67 -12.10 -15.83
N VAL A 87 -12.33 -11.27 -16.64
CA VAL A 87 -12.16 -9.81 -16.56
C VAL A 87 -12.50 -9.27 -15.18
N PRO A 88 -13.66 -9.56 -14.56
CA PRO A 88 -13.95 -9.12 -13.21
C PRO A 88 -12.99 -9.73 -12.16
N ALA A 89 -12.57 -10.99 -12.32
CA ALA A 89 -11.64 -11.63 -11.40
C ALA A 89 -10.27 -10.93 -11.38
N TYR A 90 -9.75 -10.54 -12.55
CA TYR A 90 -8.50 -9.77 -12.61
C TYR A 90 -8.69 -8.31 -12.17
N ARG A 91 -9.87 -7.71 -12.42
CA ARG A 91 -10.20 -6.36 -11.94
C ARG A 91 -10.22 -6.28 -10.41
N GLN A 92 -10.58 -7.37 -9.74
CA GLN A 92 -10.64 -7.47 -8.29
C GLN A 92 -9.30 -7.16 -7.61
N PHE A 93 -8.16 -7.52 -8.23
CA PHE A 93 -6.85 -7.10 -7.70
C PHE A 93 -6.70 -5.58 -7.67
N GLY A 94 -7.18 -4.88 -8.70
CA GLY A 94 -7.21 -3.42 -8.69
C GLY A 94 -8.10 -2.84 -7.59
N ASP A 95 -9.21 -3.53 -7.25
CA ASP A 95 -10.08 -3.13 -6.13
C ASP A 95 -9.38 -3.33 -4.78
N ALA A 96 -8.63 -4.42 -4.60
CA ALA A 96 -7.80 -4.64 -3.42
C ALA A 96 -6.70 -3.55 -3.29
N LEU A 97 -6.07 -3.14 -4.40
CA LEU A 97 -5.11 -2.04 -4.41
C LEU A 97 -5.76 -0.70 -4.02
N LEU A 98 -6.95 -0.41 -4.57
CA LEU A 98 -7.72 0.77 -4.19
C LEU A 98 -8.13 0.73 -2.71
N ALA A 99 -8.50 -0.43 -2.20
CA ALA A 99 -8.84 -0.61 -0.79
C ALA A 99 -7.65 -0.29 0.13
N LEU A 100 -6.44 -0.76 -0.22
CA LEU A 100 -5.19 -0.46 0.48
C LEU A 100 -4.85 1.04 0.43
N ASP A 101 -4.86 1.61 -0.77
CA ASP A 101 -4.50 3.01 -1.05
C ASP A 101 -5.38 4.00 -0.27
N ASN A 102 -6.68 3.65 -0.10
CA ASN A 102 -7.68 4.47 0.58
C ASN A 102 -7.93 4.07 2.06
N LEU A 103 -7.06 3.27 2.68
CA LEU A 103 -7.19 2.97 4.11
C LEU A 103 -7.05 4.26 4.93
N PRO A 104 -7.91 4.49 5.95
CA PRO A 104 -7.80 5.66 6.81
C PRO A 104 -6.58 5.60 7.74
N GLN A 105 -6.03 4.41 7.99
CA GLN A 105 -4.83 4.18 8.79
C GLN A 105 -3.58 4.63 8.06
N ALA A 106 -2.51 4.92 8.79
CA ALA A 106 -1.18 5.03 8.20
C ALA A 106 -0.73 3.67 7.68
N THR A 107 -0.28 3.60 6.43
CA THR A 107 0.18 2.37 5.79
C THR A 107 1.67 2.41 5.53
N ILE A 108 2.40 1.38 5.97
CA ILE A 108 3.85 1.28 5.86
C ILE A 108 4.21 -0.04 5.18
N SER A 109 4.85 -0.01 4.03
CA SER A 109 5.44 -1.21 3.40
C SER A 109 6.91 -1.33 3.74
N ILE A 110 7.32 -2.53 4.20
CA ILE A 110 8.74 -2.91 4.34
C ILE A 110 9.07 -3.81 3.16
N VAL A 111 9.93 -3.34 2.26
CA VAL A 111 10.26 -4.05 1.03
C VAL A 111 11.66 -4.62 1.09
N GLU A 112 11.72 -5.95 1.13
CA GLU A 112 12.94 -6.76 1.04
C GLU A 112 12.84 -7.67 -0.19
N GLY A 113 13.94 -7.95 -0.86
CA GLY A 113 13.97 -8.82 -2.03
C GLY A 113 13.01 -8.39 -3.15
N SER A 114 12.24 -9.31 -3.69
CA SER A 114 11.36 -9.04 -4.84
C SER A 114 10.12 -8.22 -4.46
N ALA A 115 9.87 -7.14 -5.19
CA ALA A 115 8.63 -6.37 -5.25
C ALA A 115 8.32 -6.08 -6.73
N VAL A 116 7.83 -7.10 -7.43
CA VAL A 116 7.68 -7.11 -8.89
C VAL A 116 6.19 -7.21 -9.25
N GLY A 117 5.79 -6.59 -10.35
CA GLY A 117 4.41 -6.64 -10.79
C GLY A 117 3.43 -6.19 -9.70
N GLY A 118 2.50 -7.08 -9.32
CA GLY A 118 1.54 -6.82 -8.25
C GLY A 118 2.18 -6.38 -6.92
N GLY A 119 3.37 -6.89 -6.60
CA GLY A 119 4.13 -6.48 -5.42
C GLY A 119 4.61 -5.03 -5.51
N PHE A 120 5.03 -4.58 -6.69
CA PHE A 120 5.38 -3.18 -6.91
C PHE A 120 4.15 -2.28 -6.77
N GLY A 121 3.00 -2.70 -7.32
CA GLY A 121 1.73 -1.98 -7.15
C GLY A 121 1.33 -1.80 -5.69
N MET A 122 1.37 -2.88 -4.89
CA MET A 122 1.07 -2.81 -3.45
C MET A 122 2.01 -1.87 -2.69
N ALA A 123 3.32 -1.91 -3.00
CA ALA A 123 4.27 -0.98 -2.39
C ALA A 123 3.92 0.49 -2.72
N CYS A 124 3.50 0.76 -3.97
CA CYS A 124 3.09 2.10 -4.40
C CYS A 124 1.81 2.62 -3.73
N CYS A 125 0.93 1.74 -3.26
CA CYS A 125 -0.29 2.09 -2.53
C CYS A 125 -0.05 2.45 -1.04
N SER A 126 1.15 2.20 -0.50
CA SER A 126 1.45 2.52 0.90
C SER A 126 1.89 3.97 1.07
N ASP A 127 1.51 4.59 2.21
CA ASP A 127 1.91 5.97 2.50
C ASP A 127 3.43 6.08 2.63
N VAL A 128 4.04 5.16 3.37
CA VAL A 128 5.48 5.09 3.59
C VAL A 128 6.04 3.76 3.09
N VAL A 129 7.12 3.82 2.34
CA VAL A 129 7.85 2.62 1.88
C VAL A 129 9.27 2.67 2.42
N ILE A 130 9.63 1.65 3.19
CA ILE A 130 10.98 1.42 3.72
C ILE A 130 11.63 0.36 2.85
N LEU A 131 12.72 0.71 2.20
CA LEU A 131 13.48 -0.13 1.27
C LEU A 131 14.66 -0.76 1.99
N HIS A 132 14.81 -2.08 1.88
CA HIS A 132 16.07 -2.75 2.17
C HIS A 132 16.95 -2.77 0.91
N ASP A 133 18.26 -2.76 1.04
CA ASP A 133 19.22 -2.80 -0.08
C ASP A 133 19.00 -3.98 -1.04
N SER A 134 18.45 -5.10 -0.54
CA SER A 134 18.09 -6.25 -1.36
C SER A 134 16.85 -6.04 -2.23
N ALA A 135 16.08 -4.96 -2.03
CA ALA A 135 14.82 -4.75 -2.74
C ALA A 135 15.04 -4.61 -4.26
N ARG A 136 14.14 -5.24 -5.02
CA ARG A 136 14.14 -5.25 -6.48
C ARG A 136 12.73 -4.95 -6.98
N PHE A 137 12.59 -3.93 -7.83
CA PHE A 137 11.33 -3.47 -8.36
C PHE A 137 11.31 -3.58 -9.88
N GLY A 138 10.14 -3.86 -10.46
CA GLY A 138 10.00 -3.89 -11.91
C GLY A 138 8.60 -4.30 -12.36
N MET A 139 8.37 -4.13 -13.65
CA MET A 139 7.17 -4.54 -14.38
C MET A 139 7.57 -5.42 -15.55
N PRO A 140 8.06 -6.66 -15.32
CA PRO A 140 8.58 -7.52 -16.37
C PRO A 140 7.50 -8.26 -17.16
N GLU A 141 6.22 -8.08 -16.86
CA GLU A 141 5.07 -8.76 -17.47
C GLU A 141 5.12 -8.76 -19.01
N PRO A 142 5.54 -7.67 -19.71
CA PRO A 142 5.64 -7.69 -21.16
C PRO A 142 6.65 -8.71 -21.71
N LYS A 143 7.64 -9.14 -20.92
CA LYS A 143 8.60 -10.19 -21.34
C LYS A 143 7.96 -11.57 -21.46
N VAL A 144 6.83 -11.77 -20.81
CA VAL A 144 6.07 -13.03 -20.85
C VAL A 144 4.71 -12.88 -21.54
N GLY A 145 4.49 -11.75 -22.25
CA GLY A 145 3.39 -11.56 -23.18
C GLY A 145 2.11 -10.98 -22.57
N PHE A 146 2.14 -10.44 -21.35
CA PHE A 146 0.98 -9.74 -20.77
C PHE A 146 1.38 -8.39 -20.16
N THR A 147 0.42 -7.66 -19.62
CA THR A 147 0.60 -6.28 -19.13
C THR A 147 0.50 -6.21 -17.62
N PRO A 148 1.25 -5.32 -16.94
CA PRO A 148 1.09 -5.02 -15.51
C PRO A 148 -0.16 -4.16 -15.26
N SER A 149 -1.31 -4.56 -15.81
CA SER A 149 -2.49 -3.73 -16.03
C SER A 149 -3.01 -3.00 -14.79
N GLN A 150 -3.23 -3.73 -13.69
CA GLN A 150 -3.91 -3.18 -12.51
C GLN A 150 -3.02 -2.26 -11.67
N ILE A 151 -1.69 -2.33 -11.82
CA ILE A 151 -0.74 -1.56 -11.01
C ILE A 151 -0.34 -0.22 -11.65
N ILE A 152 -0.54 -0.06 -12.95
CA ILE A 152 -0.04 1.10 -13.71
C ILE A 152 -0.45 2.44 -13.08
N PRO A 153 -1.71 2.68 -12.70
CA PRO A 153 -2.11 3.98 -12.13
C PRO A 153 -1.34 4.31 -10.84
N PHE A 154 -1.10 3.32 -9.98
CA PHE A 154 -0.41 3.49 -8.70
C PHE A 154 1.09 3.74 -8.90
N VAL A 155 1.72 3.02 -9.83
CA VAL A 155 3.13 3.22 -10.16
C VAL A 155 3.35 4.59 -10.80
N VAL A 156 2.52 5.00 -11.77
CA VAL A 156 2.60 6.32 -12.42
C VAL A 156 2.46 7.43 -11.38
N ARG A 157 1.49 7.32 -10.48
CA ARG A 157 1.27 8.30 -9.41
C ARG A 157 2.44 8.38 -8.43
N ARG A 158 3.13 7.25 -8.18
CA ARG A 158 4.27 7.17 -7.25
C ARG A 158 5.57 7.72 -7.82
N ILE A 159 5.93 7.36 -9.05
CA ILE A 159 7.25 7.68 -9.63
C ILE A 159 7.19 8.59 -10.87
N GLY A 160 6.00 9.05 -11.24
CA GLY A 160 5.78 9.88 -12.42
C GLY A 160 5.74 9.08 -13.73
N GLU A 161 5.08 9.66 -14.76
CA GLU A 161 4.85 8.99 -16.05
C GLU A 161 6.16 8.59 -16.74
N GLY A 162 7.16 9.45 -16.75
CA GLY A 162 8.42 9.19 -17.46
C GLY A 162 9.15 7.95 -16.94
N ALA A 163 9.31 7.85 -15.60
CA ALA A 163 9.97 6.69 -14.99
C ALA A 163 9.11 5.41 -15.10
N ALA A 164 7.80 5.52 -14.88
CA ALA A 164 6.89 4.39 -15.03
C ALA A 164 6.89 3.82 -16.45
N ARG A 165 6.90 4.71 -17.47
CA ARG A 165 6.94 4.34 -18.88
C ARG A 165 8.25 3.66 -19.25
N ASP A 166 9.41 4.17 -18.79
CA ASP A 166 10.72 3.54 -19.00
C ASP A 166 10.73 2.12 -18.43
N LEU A 167 10.30 1.92 -17.19
CA LEU A 167 10.26 0.60 -16.57
C LEU A 167 9.29 -0.36 -17.27
N ALA A 168 8.11 0.12 -17.67
CA ALA A 168 7.10 -0.71 -18.32
C ALA A 168 7.52 -1.15 -19.72
N VAL A 169 8.10 -0.24 -20.53
CA VAL A 169 8.50 -0.52 -21.92
C VAL A 169 9.75 -1.40 -22.00
N THR A 170 10.69 -1.22 -21.05
CA THR A 170 11.92 -2.03 -21.03
C THR A 170 11.76 -3.34 -20.26
N GLY A 171 10.77 -3.42 -19.37
CA GLY A 171 10.59 -4.54 -18.44
C GLY A 171 11.81 -4.76 -17.54
N ARG A 172 12.69 -3.76 -17.38
CA ARG A 172 13.89 -3.89 -16.54
C ARG A 172 13.51 -3.91 -15.06
N VAL A 173 14.37 -4.54 -14.29
CA VAL A 173 14.28 -4.56 -12.83
C VAL A 173 15.31 -3.57 -12.29
N ILE A 174 14.91 -2.74 -11.35
CA ILE A 174 15.75 -1.75 -10.65
C ILE A 174 16.07 -2.22 -9.25
N ASP A 175 17.20 -1.77 -8.74
CA ASP A 175 17.62 -1.99 -7.35
C ASP A 175 16.99 -0.97 -6.39
N ALA A 176 17.28 -1.16 -5.09
CA ALA A 176 16.76 -0.30 -4.03
C ALA A 176 17.25 1.15 -4.14
N ALA A 177 18.48 1.36 -4.59
CA ALA A 177 19.07 2.71 -4.71
C ALA A 177 18.37 3.49 -5.85
N GLU A 178 18.13 2.85 -7.00
CA GLU A 178 17.38 3.47 -8.08
C GLU A 178 15.91 3.68 -7.69
N ALA A 179 15.26 2.71 -7.03
CA ALA A 179 13.91 2.85 -6.52
C ALA A 179 13.78 4.02 -5.53
N HIS A 180 14.76 4.21 -4.66
CA HIS A 180 14.84 5.36 -3.75
C HIS A 180 14.97 6.68 -4.53
N ARG A 181 15.86 6.75 -5.51
CA ARG A 181 16.04 7.92 -6.37
C ARG A 181 14.78 8.29 -7.16
N LEU A 182 14.01 7.30 -7.61
CA LEU A 182 12.74 7.50 -8.31
C LEU A 182 11.57 7.85 -7.38
N GLY A 183 11.75 7.76 -6.05
CA GLY A 183 10.70 8.09 -5.09
C GLY A 183 9.73 6.94 -4.77
N VAL A 184 10.07 5.69 -5.10
CA VAL A 184 9.28 4.52 -4.66
C VAL A 184 9.19 4.48 -3.14
N GLY A 185 10.32 4.69 -2.45
CA GLY A 185 10.40 4.81 -1.00
C GLY A 185 11.44 5.82 -0.58
N ARG A 186 11.16 6.55 0.49
CA ARG A 186 12.07 7.61 0.98
C ARG A 186 13.08 7.14 2.00
N HIS A 187 12.95 5.91 2.49
CA HIS A 187 13.86 5.32 3.47
C HIS A 187 14.59 4.15 2.83
N LEU A 188 15.91 4.26 2.69
CA LEU A 188 16.80 3.20 2.22
C LEU A 188 17.63 2.72 3.41
N CYS A 189 17.58 1.42 3.70
CA CYS A 189 18.20 0.77 4.84
C CYS A 189 19.09 -0.38 4.37
N ALA A 190 20.33 -0.43 4.87
CA ALA A 190 21.27 -1.49 4.54
C ALA A 190 21.12 -2.72 5.45
N THR A 191 20.49 -2.56 6.62
CA THR A 191 20.38 -3.63 7.62
C THR A 191 18.98 -3.72 8.24
N THR A 192 18.64 -4.91 8.75
CA THR A 192 17.41 -5.12 9.53
C THR A 192 17.33 -4.21 10.76
N ALA A 193 18.47 -3.88 11.37
CA ALA A 193 18.51 -2.97 12.51
C ALA A 193 18.12 -1.54 12.12
N GLU A 194 18.54 -1.09 10.93
CA GLU A 194 18.13 0.20 10.37
C GLU A 194 16.64 0.21 10.00
N ILE A 195 16.13 -0.85 9.36
CA ILE A 195 14.69 -1.00 9.12
C ILE A 195 13.90 -0.88 10.42
N SER A 196 14.32 -1.59 11.48
CA SER A 196 13.61 -1.59 12.76
C SER A 196 13.62 -0.20 13.42
N ARG A 197 14.72 0.53 13.33
CA ARG A 197 14.85 1.91 13.84
C ARG A 197 13.94 2.88 13.08
N THR A 198 14.02 2.83 11.75
CA THR A 198 13.22 3.67 10.85
C THR A 198 11.72 3.40 11.02
N LEU A 199 11.34 2.12 11.04
CA LEU A 199 9.97 1.69 11.25
C LEU A 199 9.41 2.23 12.57
N ARG A 200 10.17 2.11 13.67
CA ARG A 200 9.76 2.63 14.98
C ARG A 200 9.52 4.14 14.92
N ALA A 201 10.46 4.89 14.35
CA ALA A 201 10.31 6.34 14.21
C ALA A 201 9.06 6.73 13.40
N VAL A 202 8.79 6.04 12.28
CA VAL A 202 7.60 6.28 11.45
C VAL A 202 6.31 5.93 12.20
N ILE A 203 6.29 4.83 12.94
CA ILE A 203 5.14 4.45 13.79
C ILE A 203 4.90 5.50 14.86
N ASP A 204 5.96 5.90 15.59
CA ASP A 204 5.87 6.89 16.66
C ASP A 204 5.32 8.22 16.13
N ASP A 205 5.72 8.65 14.93
CA ASP A 205 5.21 9.86 14.30
C ASP A 205 3.74 9.70 13.85
N ALA A 206 3.37 8.57 13.25
CA ALA A 206 2.00 8.30 12.83
C ALA A 206 1.02 8.23 14.01
N LEU A 207 1.43 7.63 15.13
CA LEU A 207 0.60 7.52 16.33
C LEU A 207 0.37 8.86 17.06
N LYS A 208 1.19 9.88 16.80
CA LYS A 208 0.96 11.24 17.31
C LYS A 208 -0.17 11.98 16.59
N LEU A 209 -0.58 11.53 15.40
CA LEU A 209 -1.59 12.20 14.60
C LEU A 209 -3.00 11.81 15.07
N GLU A 210 -3.94 12.76 15.04
CA GLU A 210 -5.35 12.45 15.29
C GLU A 210 -5.90 11.62 14.12
N PRO A 211 -6.55 10.45 14.38
CA PRO A 211 -6.89 9.49 13.34
C PRO A 211 -7.75 10.03 12.19
N GLN A 212 -8.76 10.85 12.50
CA GLN A 212 -9.63 11.40 11.44
C GLN A 212 -8.96 12.54 10.68
N ALA A 213 -8.08 13.30 11.33
CA ALA A 213 -7.27 14.30 10.65
C ALA A 213 -6.28 13.64 9.68
N LEU A 214 -5.64 12.53 10.10
CA LEU A 214 -4.79 11.73 9.22
C LEU A 214 -5.57 11.20 8.01
N ALA A 215 -6.75 10.59 8.24
CA ALA A 215 -7.59 10.07 7.17
C ALA A 215 -8.00 11.17 6.16
N ALA A 216 -8.35 12.36 6.65
CA ALA A 216 -8.70 13.50 5.81
C ALA A 216 -7.50 13.99 4.98
N VAL A 217 -6.31 14.10 5.58
CA VAL A 217 -5.08 14.48 4.85
C VAL A 217 -4.76 13.47 3.77
N LYS A 218 -4.82 12.16 4.05
CA LYS A 218 -4.58 11.13 3.03
C LYS A 218 -5.55 11.27 1.86
N ARG A 219 -6.84 11.41 2.13
CA ARG A 219 -7.86 11.58 1.10
C ARG A 219 -7.58 12.81 0.22
N LEU A 220 -7.29 13.95 0.83
CA LEU A 220 -6.97 15.19 0.08
C LEU A 220 -5.70 15.04 -0.77
N VAL A 221 -4.66 14.37 -0.28
CA VAL A 221 -3.44 14.11 -1.07
C VAL A 221 -3.76 13.22 -2.27
N LEU A 222 -4.60 12.19 -2.09
CA LEU A 222 -4.97 11.29 -3.17
C LEU A 222 -5.87 11.97 -4.21
N SER A 223 -6.80 12.84 -3.80
CA SER A 223 -7.68 13.56 -4.73
C SER A 223 -6.93 14.53 -5.65
N CYS A 224 -5.77 15.06 -5.23
CA CYS A 224 -4.92 15.90 -6.10
C CYS A 224 -4.47 15.19 -7.40
N ALA A 225 -4.53 13.88 -7.47
CA ALA A 225 -4.15 13.14 -8.68
C ALA A 225 -5.33 12.90 -9.65
N THR A 226 -6.57 13.13 -9.22
CA THR A 226 -7.78 12.74 -9.95
C THR A 226 -8.78 13.86 -10.14
N GLU A 227 -8.68 14.94 -9.36
CA GLU A 227 -9.61 16.07 -9.35
C GLU A 227 -8.90 17.36 -9.74
N ASP A 228 -9.66 18.37 -10.18
CA ASP A 228 -9.12 19.70 -10.41
C ASP A 228 -8.87 20.44 -9.08
N ASP A 229 -7.94 21.40 -9.10
CA ASP A 229 -7.50 22.12 -7.90
C ASP A 229 -8.66 22.80 -7.16
N ARG A 230 -9.68 23.29 -7.88
CA ARG A 230 -10.83 23.95 -7.25
C ARG A 230 -11.65 22.95 -6.44
N ALA A 231 -11.96 21.80 -6.99
CA ALA A 231 -12.70 20.74 -6.28
C ALA A 231 -11.94 20.28 -5.04
N VAL A 232 -10.62 20.09 -5.16
CA VAL A 232 -9.75 19.73 -4.02
C VAL A 232 -9.76 20.81 -2.94
N LEU A 233 -9.69 22.10 -3.31
CA LEU A 233 -9.71 23.23 -2.36
C LEU A 233 -11.07 23.38 -1.67
N ASP A 234 -12.17 23.16 -2.39
CA ASP A 234 -13.52 23.22 -1.81
C ASP A 234 -13.70 22.07 -0.78
N ASP A 235 -13.31 20.83 -1.12
CA ASP A 235 -13.33 19.70 -0.18
C ASP A 235 -12.37 19.91 1.01
N ALA A 236 -11.19 20.49 0.78
CA ALA A 236 -10.24 20.80 1.85
C ALA A 236 -10.82 21.81 2.87
N ALA A 237 -11.54 22.81 2.40
CA ALA A 237 -12.19 23.80 3.27
C ALA A 237 -13.31 23.16 4.11
N GLU A 238 -14.17 22.34 3.50
CA GLU A 238 -15.22 21.61 4.19
C GLU A 238 -14.64 20.64 5.24
N SER A 239 -13.61 19.88 4.85
CA SER A 239 -12.91 18.93 5.72
C SER A 239 -12.28 19.64 6.92
N LEU A 240 -11.59 20.77 6.71
CA LEU A 240 -10.98 21.56 7.77
C LEU A 240 -12.02 22.06 8.76
N VAL A 241 -13.10 22.67 8.27
CA VAL A 241 -14.17 23.20 9.13
C VAL A 241 -14.85 22.07 9.92
N GLY A 242 -15.09 20.92 9.26
CA GLY A 242 -15.64 19.73 9.90
C GLY A 242 -14.76 19.25 11.06
N LEU A 243 -13.45 19.15 10.85
CA LEU A 243 -12.48 18.75 11.88
C LEU A 243 -12.38 19.78 13.02
N LEU A 244 -12.33 21.09 12.71
CA LEU A 244 -12.24 22.16 13.72
C LEU A 244 -13.44 22.21 14.67
N ARG A 245 -14.62 21.77 14.22
CA ARG A 245 -15.83 21.71 15.07
C ARG A 245 -15.82 20.54 16.06
N ARG A 246 -14.93 19.57 15.89
CA ARG A 246 -14.83 18.40 16.76
C ARG A 246 -14.10 18.75 18.07
N PRO A 247 -14.46 18.09 19.19
CA PRO A 247 -13.76 18.28 20.47
C PRO A 247 -12.25 18.01 20.37
N GLN A 248 -11.85 17.02 19.56
CA GLN A 248 -10.44 16.62 19.37
C GLN A 248 -9.57 17.76 18.83
N ALA A 249 -10.11 18.63 17.95
CA ALA A 249 -9.33 19.76 17.45
C ALA A 249 -9.00 20.75 18.57
N ARG A 250 -9.99 21.08 19.44
CA ARG A 250 -9.77 21.97 20.60
C ARG A 250 -8.78 21.36 21.58
N GLU A 251 -8.93 20.06 21.87
CA GLU A 251 -8.04 19.31 22.74
C GLU A 251 -6.61 19.29 22.19
N GLY A 252 -6.45 18.94 20.91
CA GLY A 252 -5.16 18.94 20.23
C GLY A 252 -4.45 20.29 20.22
N ILE A 253 -5.19 21.37 19.93
CA ILE A 253 -4.66 22.74 20.00
C ILE A 253 -4.20 23.07 21.44
N GLY A 254 -4.99 22.70 22.45
CA GLY A 254 -4.63 22.92 23.86
C GLY A 254 -3.33 22.19 24.25
N HIS A 255 -3.21 20.94 23.87
CA HIS A 255 -2.00 20.13 24.10
C HIS A 255 -0.78 20.67 23.35
N PHE A 256 -0.96 21.10 22.10
CA PHE A 256 0.11 21.71 21.31
C PHE A 256 0.64 22.99 21.96
N MET A 257 -0.25 23.88 22.40
CA MET A 257 0.13 25.13 23.08
C MET A 257 0.79 24.86 24.44
N ALA A 258 0.34 23.83 25.16
CA ALA A 258 0.91 23.41 26.44
C ALA A 258 2.21 22.56 26.28
N LYS A 259 2.61 22.22 25.07
CA LYS A 259 3.76 21.32 24.76
C LYS A 259 3.64 19.96 25.44
N THR A 260 2.44 19.41 25.49
CA THR A 260 2.11 18.09 26.04
C THR A 260 1.55 17.18 24.95
N LEU A 261 1.54 15.86 25.19
CA LEU A 261 0.98 14.90 24.23
C LEU A 261 -0.54 14.80 24.40
N PRO A 262 -1.31 14.84 23.30
CA PRO A 262 -2.75 14.61 23.33
C PRO A 262 -3.07 13.15 23.65
N PRO A 263 -4.32 12.82 24.05
CA PRO A 263 -4.72 11.48 24.47
C PRO A 263 -4.42 10.39 23.43
N TRP A 264 -4.65 10.68 22.15
CA TRP A 264 -4.41 9.72 21.06
C TRP A 264 -2.93 9.44 20.76
N ALA A 265 -2.01 10.21 21.33
CA ALA A 265 -0.56 10.02 21.19
C ALA A 265 0.08 9.27 22.38
N LYS A 266 -0.73 8.82 23.35
CA LYS A 266 -0.25 8.18 24.58
C LYS A 266 -0.35 6.65 24.58
N GLU A 267 -0.85 6.04 23.51
CA GLU A 267 -1.04 4.59 23.39
C GLU A 267 0.14 3.88 22.77
#